data_8f0b0ea828f516337d11dd1aa4abeeb9
#
_entry.id   8f0b0ea828f516337d11dd1aa4abeeb9
#
_cell.length_a   1.000
_cell.length_b   1.000
_cell.length_c   1.000
_cell.angle_alpha   90.00
_cell.angle_beta   90.00
_cell.angle_gamma   90.00
#
_symmetry.space_group_name_H-M   'P 1'
#
loop_
_entity.id
_entity.type
_entity.pdbx_description
1 polymer ?
#
loop_
_entity_poly.entity_id
_entity_poly.type
_entity_poly.pdbx_seq_one_letter_code
_entity_poly.pdbx_strand_id
1 'polypeptide(L)'
;MRSHFAHEINFIGHRRVLLTVSAVLCVLSVVGIIARGLVFGIEFRGGTEIDFQSTGDITIAQMRDALASAGEAEATVQTATSEGEAGFLVRSDTTDPNTANAHAAAAAEALGLTKANYTVTTIGPDWGADTVRSSSIAFLVSILAIIAFVSLRYEFKMSITAVAALVHDLLIIVGVYAWTQVPITPNVVAALLTIMGFSLYDTVVEFNRMNENARRGGDADHRTYYQIVNFSINEVIVRTINTTLTTLVPITAMYFLGGTTLRDFAFAMLIGEVLGTYSSFAVASPLLAMWKTREPKWAKIEKKYGATTATPVGDKTADGAE
;
A
#
# COMPACT_ATOMS: atom_id res chain seq x y z
N MET A 1 -31.54 -0.14 3.78
CA MET A 1 -30.71 -1.36 3.62
C MET A 1 -30.32 -1.82 5.02
N ARG A 2 -30.84 -2.97 5.48
CA ARG A 2 -30.46 -3.56 6.77
C ARG A 2 -29.01 -4.03 6.68
N SER A 3 -28.22 -3.85 7.76
CA SER A 3 -26.86 -4.39 7.86
C SER A 3 -26.90 -5.89 7.56
N HIS A 4 -26.02 -6.38 6.67
CA HIS A 4 -25.95 -7.80 6.32
C HIS A 4 -25.31 -8.65 7.42
N PHE A 5 -24.77 -8.02 8.48
CA PHE A 5 -24.24 -8.73 9.64
C PHE A 5 -25.29 -8.77 10.75
N ALA A 6 -25.50 -9.95 11.31
CA ALA A 6 -26.38 -10.17 12.46
C ALA A 6 -25.90 -9.42 13.73
N HIS A 7 -24.62 -8.99 13.76
CA HIS A 7 -24.02 -8.19 14.82
C HIS A 7 -23.25 -7.00 14.22
N GLU A 8 -23.48 -5.79 14.74
CA GLU A 8 -22.67 -4.63 14.43
C GLU A 8 -21.28 -4.79 15.04
N ILE A 9 -20.23 -4.62 14.22
CA ILE A 9 -18.84 -4.64 14.67
C ILE A 9 -18.53 -3.29 15.31
N ASN A 10 -17.99 -3.31 16.53
CA ASN A 10 -17.64 -2.09 17.24
C ASN A 10 -16.20 -1.63 16.91
N PHE A 11 -16.02 -1.04 15.73
CA PHE A 11 -14.72 -0.49 15.28
C PHE A 11 -14.25 0.65 16.17
N ILE A 12 -15.14 1.59 16.46
CA ILE A 12 -14.80 2.79 17.23
C ILE A 12 -14.52 2.46 18.70
N GLY A 13 -15.15 1.43 19.26
CA GLY A 13 -14.79 0.94 20.59
C GLY A 13 -13.34 0.45 20.67
N HIS A 14 -12.84 -0.16 19.59
CA HIS A 14 -11.48 -0.65 19.50
C HIS A 14 -10.48 0.37 18.91
N ARG A 15 -10.86 1.64 18.77
CA ARG A 15 -10.03 2.69 18.14
C ARG A 15 -8.63 2.81 18.70
N ARG A 16 -8.44 2.58 20.02
CA ARG A 16 -7.12 2.63 20.65
C ARG A 16 -6.22 1.51 20.14
N VAL A 17 -6.77 0.30 20.02
CA VAL A 17 -6.02 -0.86 19.49
C VAL A 17 -5.68 -0.63 18.02
N LEU A 18 -6.65 -0.23 17.20
CA LEU A 18 -6.45 0.04 15.77
C LEU A 18 -5.38 1.11 15.53
N LEU A 19 -5.49 2.25 16.22
CA LEU A 19 -4.49 3.33 16.11
C LEU A 19 -3.12 2.93 16.68
N THR A 20 -3.06 2.09 17.73
CA THR A 20 -1.79 1.58 18.25
C THR A 20 -1.12 0.65 17.25
N VAL A 21 -1.87 -0.27 16.63
CA VAL A 21 -1.35 -1.15 15.58
C VAL A 21 -0.80 -0.32 14.42
N SER A 22 -1.56 0.67 13.95
CA SER A 22 -1.12 1.60 12.89
C SER A 22 0.16 2.37 13.28
N ALA A 23 0.22 2.86 14.51
CA ALA A 23 1.42 3.56 15.01
C ALA A 23 2.64 2.63 15.07
N VAL A 24 2.47 1.40 15.53
CA VAL A 24 3.55 0.38 15.54
C VAL A 24 4.02 0.07 14.11
N LEU A 25 3.10 -0.12 13.17
CA LEU A 25 3.44 -0.34 11.76
C LEU A 25 4.22 0.85 11.19
N CYS A 26 3.80 2.08 11.46
CA CYS A 26 4.53 3.29 11.04
C CYS A 26 5.95 3.34 11.66
N VAL A 27 6.09 3.04 12.95
CA VAL A 27 7.41 3.01 13.61
C VAL A 27 8.30 1.92 12.99
N LEU A 28 7.78 0.72 12.78
CA LEU A 28 8.52 -0.36 12.12
C LEU A 28 8.93 0.02 10.69
N SER A 29 8.08 0.74 9.96
CA SER A 29 8.40 1.26 8.63
C SER A 29 9.55 2.25 8.67
N VAL A 30 9.50 3.23 9.58
CA VAL A 30 10.57 4.22 9.77
C VAL A 30 11.88 3.53 10.16
N VAL A 31 11.82 2.59 11.10
CA VAL A 31 12.99 1.80 11.51
C VAL A 31 13.57 1.02 10.33
N GLY A 32 12.73 0.37 9.52
CA GLY A 32 13.17 -0.34 8.33
C GLY A 32 13.87 0.59 7.32
N ILE A 33 13.29 1.75 7.05
CA ILE A 33 13.86 2.76 6.14
C ILE A 33 15.23 3.26 6.62
N ILE A 34 15.36 3.53 7.93
CA ILE A 34 16.63 4.04 8.50
C ILE A 34 17.69 2.94 8.59
N ALA A 35 17.30 1.73 9.01
CA ALA A 35 18.25 0.66 9.29
C ALA A 35 18.73 -0.08 8.02
N ARG A 36 17.86 -0.23 7.02
CA ARG A 36 18.13 -1.01 5.81
C ARG A 36 18.21 -0.17 4.54
N GLY A 37 17.70 1.06 4.56
CA GLY A 37 17.59 1.91 3.39
C GLY A 37 16.56 1.40 2.38
N LEU A 38 16.50 2.08 1.24
CA LEU A 38 15.66 1.73 0.10
C LEU A 38 16.56 1.29 -1.05
N VAL A 39 16.19 0.21 -1.72
CA VAL A 39 16.85 -0.25 -2.95
C VAL A 39 16.08 0.34 -4.13
N PHE A 40 16.79 1.06 -5.01
CA PHE A 40 16.22 1.59 -6.24
C PHE A 40 16.62 0.72 -7.42
N GLY A 41 15.71 0.52 -8.36
CA GLY A 41 15.96 -0.20 -9.60
C GLY A 41 16.97 0.54 -10.50
N ILE A 42 17.49 -0.16 -11.49
CA ILE A 42 18.43 0.40 -12.46
C ILE A 42 17.83 1.54 -13.29
N GLU A 43 16.51 1.58 -13.37
CA GLU A 43 15.75 2.66 -14.05
C GLU A 43 15.93 4.03 -13.37
N PHE A 44 16.33 4.04 -12.09
CA PHE A 44 16.58 5.25 -11.32
C PHE A 44 18.07 5.56 -11.14
N ARG A 45 18.92 4.52 -11.07
CA ARG A 45 20.35 4.69 -10.82
C ARG A 45 21.18 4.66 -12.10
N GLY A 46 20.66 4.08 -13.17
CA GLY A 46 21.46 3.51 -14.24
C GLY A 46 22.05 2.15 -13.82
N GLY A 47 22.66 1.45 -14.75
CA GLY A 47 23.27 0.15 -14.49
C GLY A 47 22.69 -0.94 -15.39
N THR A 48 23.04 -2.19 -15.07
CA THR A 48 22.61 -3.38 -15.82
C THR A 48 21.83 -4.32 -14.93
N GLU A 49 20.75 -4.85 -15.47
CA GLU A 49 20.00 -5.98 -14.92
C GLU A 49 20.17 -7.18 -15.86
N ILE A 50 20.56 -8.30 -15.29
CA ILE A 50 20.68 -9.58 -16.00
C ILE A 50 19.68 -10.54 -15.37
N ASP A 51 18.73 -10.99 -16.14
CA ASP A 51 17.74 -12.00 -15.74
C ASP A 51 18.20 -13.37 -16.26
N PHE A 52 18.66 -14.22 -15.35
CA PHE A 52 19.03 -15.60 -15.63
C PHE A 52 17.84 -16.51 -15.35
N GLN A 53 17.40 -17.27 -16.34
CA GLN A 53 16.24 -18.17 -16.29
C GLN A 53 16.68 -19.62 -16.49
N SER A 54 15.84 -20.55 -16.03
CA SER A 54 16.10 -21.99 -16.18
C SER A 54 17.46 -22.42 -15.65
N THR A 55 17.85 -21.91 -14.49
CA THR A 55 19.20 -22.13 -13.91
C THR A 55 19.34 -23.50 -13.22
N GLY A 56 18.31 -24.30 -13.15
CA GLY A 56 18.35 -25.63 -12.53
C GLY A 56 18.79 -25.58 -11.06
N ASP A 57 19.79 -26.40 -10.73
CA ASP A 57 20.32 -26.53 -9.35
C ASP A 57 21.44 -25.54 -9.02
N ILE A 58 21.63 -24.48 -9.82
CA ILE A 58 22.65 -23.45 -9.54
C ILE A 58 22.29 -22.73 -8.24
N THR A 59 23.27 -22.65 -7.34
CA THR A 59 23.12 -21.94 -6.07
C THR A 59 23.48 -20.46 -6.19
N ILE A 60 22.97 -19.62 -5.28
CA ILE A 60 23.37 -18.19 -5.19
C ILE A 60 24.88 -18.02 -5.07
N ALA A 61 25.57 -18.91 -4.34
CA ALA A 61 27.02 -18.85 -4.17
C ALA A 61 27.74 -19.04 -5.52
N GLN A 62 27.37 -20.07 -6.28
CA GLN A 62 27.92 -20.32 -7.61
C GLN A 62 27.64 -19.16 -8.58
N MET A 63 26.44 -18.58 -8.55
CA MET A 63 26.12 -17.40 -9.36
C MET A 63 27.00 -16.21 -8.99
N ARG A 64 27.20 -15.93 -7.70
CA ARG A 64 28.09 -14.84 -7.24
C ARG A 64 29.56 -15.07 -7.64
N ASP A 65 30.06 -16.29 -7.51
CA ASP A 65 31.41 -16.63 -7.88
C ASP A 65 31.64 -16.48 -9.38
N ALA A 66 30.68 -16.89 -10.20
CA ALA A 66 30.72 -16.73 -11.65
C ALA A 66 30.70 -15.25 -12.06
N LEU A 67 29.84 -14.45 -11.44
CA LEU A 67 29.76 -13.00 -11.68
C LEU A 67 31.03 -12.27 -11.22
N ALA A 68 31.58 -12.62 -10.07
CA ALA A 68 32.85 -12.06 -9.58
C ALA A 68 33.99 -12.36 -10.54
N SER A 69 34.06 -13.59 -11.07
CA SER A 69 35.05 -13.99 -12.07
C SER A 69 34.87 -13.28 -13.42
N ALA A 70 33.64 -12.91 -13.74
CA ALA A 70 33.30 -12.16 -14.96
C ALA A 70 33.50 -10.64 -14.84
N GLY A 71 33.89 -10.11 -13.66
CA GLY A 71 34.11 -8.68 -13.43
C GLY A 71 32.99 -7.96 -12.70
N GLU A 72 31.96 -8.68 -12.22
CA GLU A 72 30.80 -8.14 -11.53
C GLU A 72 30.76 -8.57 -10.05
N ALA A 73 31.89 -8.37 -9.34
CA ALA A 73 32.03 -8.81 -7.95
C ALA A 73 31.07 -8.13 -6.97
N GLU A 74 30.62 -6.91 -7.25
CA GLU A 74 29.72 -6.13 -6.41
C GLU A 74 28.24 -6.26 -6.84
N ALA A 75 27.94 -7.10 -7.85
CA ALA A 75 26.60 -7.30 -8.32
C ALA A 75 25.68 -7.87 -7.23
N THR A 76 24.49 -7.32 -7.14
CA THR A 76 23.45 -7.84 -6.25
C THR A 76 22.73 -9.01 -6.93
N VAL A 77 22.76 -10.20 -6.30
CA VAL A 77 22.09 -11.39 -6.80
C VAL A 77 20.87 -11.71 -5.94
N GLN A 78 19.72 -11.82 -6.57
CA GLN A 78 18.46 -12.23 -5.96
C GLN A 78 17.91 -13.45 -6.66
N THR A 79 17.34 -14.40 -5.91
CA THR A 79 16.58 -15.50 -6.53
C THR A 79 15.29 -14.96 -7.15
N ALA A 80 15.03 -15.38 -8.37
CA ALA A 80 13.81 -15.06 -9.10
C ALA A 80 13.14 -16.37 -9.54
N THR A 81 11.83 -16.31 -9.72
CA THR A 81 11.08 -17.40 -10.36
C THR A 81 10.33 -16.77 -11.52
N SER A 82 10.63 -17.21 -12.73
CA SER A 82 9.97 -16.75 -13.95
C SER A 82 9.34 -17.96 -14.62
N GLU A 83 8.05 -17.86 -14.96
CA GLU A 83 7.28 -18.93 -15.61
C GLU A 83 7.32 -20.29 -14.88
N GLY A 84 7.54 -20.28 -13.57
CA GLY A 84 7.63 -21.50 -12.76
C GLY A 84 9.02 -22.11 -12.69
N GLU A 85 10.01 -21.56 -13.38
CA GLU A 85 11.41 -21.98 -13.33
C GLU A 85 12.24 -21.13 -12.38
N ALA A 86 13.19 -21.77 -11.71
CA ALA A 86 14.13 -21.07 -10.83
C ALA A 86 15.15 -20.28 -11.67
N GLY A 87 15.43 -19.07 -11.22
CA GLY A 87 16.38 -18.18 -11.89
C GLY A 87 17.00 -17.19 -10.91
N PHE A 88 17.79 -16.27 -11.44
CA PHE A 88 18.44 -15.21 -10.69
C PHE A 88 18.30 -13.87 -11.39
N LEU A 89 17.95 -12.87 -10.62
CA LEU A 89 17.98 -11.49 -11.05
C LEU A 89 19.26 -10.84 -10.50
N VAL A 90 20.12 -10.42 -11.39
CA VAL A 90 21.41 -9.82 -11.08
C VAL A 90 21.39 -8.35 -11.46
N ARG A 91 21.83 -7.49 -10.55
CA ARG A 91 21.96 -6.04 -10.79
C ARG A 91 23.37 -5.59 -10.55
N SER A 92 23.91 -4.83 -11.50
CA SER A 92 25.26 -4.25 -11.42
C SER A 92 25.23 -2.77 -11.81
N ASP A 93 26.29 -2.05 -11.41
CA ASP A 93 26.46 -0.62 -11.75
C ASP A 93 27.08 -0.43 -13.15
N THR A 94 27.33 -1.51 -13.90
CA THR A 94 27.86 -1.46 -15.27
C THR A 94 26.86 -0.79 -16.20
N THR A 95 27.25 0.34 -16.80
CA THR A 95 26.37 1.16 -17.68
C THR A 95 26.70 1.02 -19.17
N ASP A 96 27.81 0.37 -19.54
CA ASP A 96 28.17 0.08 -20.92
C ASP A 96 27.55 -1.25 -21.38
N PRO A 97 26.65 -1.22 -22.40
CA PRO A 97 25.96 -2.42 -22.88
C PRO A 97 26.89 -3.51 -23.41
N ASN A 98 28.03 -3.14 -24.00
CA ASN A 98 28.97 -4.13 -24.54
C ASN A 98 29.68 -4.89 -23.41
N THR A 99 30.16 -4.15 -22.41
CA THR A 99 30.80 -4.72 -21.22
C THR A 99 29.81 -5.59 -20.45
N ALA A 100 28.57 -5.10 -20.23
CA ALA A 100 27.53 -5.85 -19.55
C ALA A 100 27.19 -7.17 -20.26
N ASN A 101 27.06 -7.16 -21.59
CA ASN A 101 26.83 -8.38 -22.37
C ASN A 101 28.03 -9.34 -22.31
N ALA A 102 29.26 -8.84 -22.32
CA ALA A 102 30.46 -9.66 -22.18
C ALA A 102 30.55 -10.35 -20.80
N HIS A 103 30.27 -9.60 -19.73
CA HIS A 103 30.26 -10.13 -18.37
C HIS A 103 29.12 -11.16 -18.16
N ALA A 104 27.90 -10.88 -18.69
CA ALA A 104 26.80 -11.82 -18.65
C ALA A 104 27.11 -13.12 -19.40
N ALA A 105 27.76 -13.03 -20.58
CA ALA A 105 28.16 -14.19 -21.36
C ALA A 105 29.22 -15.02 -20.62
N ALA A 106 30.23 -14.38 -20.03
CA ALA A 106 31.29 -15.05 -19.27
C ALA A 106 30.74 -15.76 -18.03
N ALA A 107 29.84 -15.11 -17.29
CA ALA A 107 29.17 -15.72 -16.14
C ALA A 107 28.29 -16.91 -16.56
N ALA A 108 27.53 -16.79 -17.66
CA ALA A 108 26.73 -17.86 -18.21
C ALA A 108 27.56 -19.07 -18.62
N GLU A 109 28.67 -18.83 -19.31
CA GLU A 109 29.60 -19.89 -19.73
C GLU A 109 30.21 -20.63 -18.54
N ALA A 110 30.62 -19.90 -17.49
CA ALA A 110 31.14 -20.49 -16.24
C ALA A 110 30.11 -21.39 -15.52
N LEU A 111 28.84 -21.12 -15.72
CA LEU A 111 27.73 -21.89 -15.12
C LEU A 111 27.12 -22.94 -16.06
N GLY A 112 27.68 -23.08 -17.27
CA GLY A 112 27.16 -24.01 -18.29
C GLY A 112 25.84 -23.58 -18.90
N LEU A 113 25.47 -22.30 -18.77
CA LEU A 113 24.27 -21.72 -19.34
C LEU A 113 24.51 -21.25 -20.79
N THR A 114 23.45 -21.16 -21.57
CA THR A 114 23.47 -20.68 -22.95
C THR A 114 22.91 -19.27 -23.07
N LYS A 115 23.07 -18.64 -24.23
CA LYS A 115 22.48 -17.31 -24.52
C LYS A 115 20.94 -17.28 -24.35
N ALA A 116 20.28 -18.42 -24.47
CA ALA A 116 18.83 -18.52 -24.27
C ALA A 116 18.41 -18.42 -22.79
N ASN A 117 19.35 -18.61 -21.85
CA ASN A 117 19.08 -18.64 -20.44
C ASN A 117 19.19 -17.27 -19.76
N TYR A 118 19.58 -16.21 -20.48
CA TYR A 118 19.69 -14.90 -19.86
C TYR A 118 19.30 -13.74 -20.78
N THR A 119 18.78 -12.68 -20.15
CA THR A 119 18.48 -11.40 -20.82
C THR A 119 19.24 -10.28 -20.12
N VAL A 120 19.86 -9.40 -20.89
CA VAL A 120 20.61 -8.25 -20.37
C VAL A 120 19.88 -6.97 -20.72
N THR A 121 19.57 -6.17 -19.72
CA THR A 121 18.99 -4.83 -19.86
C THR A 121 19.94 -3.81 -19.25
N THR A 122 20.41 -2.87 -20.04
CA THR A 122 21.34 -1.81 -19.57
C THR A 122 20.67 -0.45 -19.73
N ILE A 123 20.75 0.35 -18.66
CA ILE A 123 20.20 1.71 -18.59
C ILE A 123 21.33 2.69 -18.32
N GLY A 124 21.49 3.67 -19.19
CA GLY A 124 22.48 4.73 -19.02
C GLY A 124 22.09 5.69 -17.88
N PRO A 125 23.08 6.37 -17.24
CA PRO A 125 22.85 7.25 -16.10
C PRO A 125 21.96 8.47 -16.44
N ASP A 126 21.99 8.99 -17.65
CA ASP A 126 21.14 10.12 -18.08
C ASP A 126 19.67 9.75 -18.08
N TRP A 127 19.34 8.54 -18.54
CA TRP A 127 17.98 8.01 -18.48
C TRP A 127 17.48 7.84 -17.03
N GLY A 128 18.35 7.36 -16.14
CA GLY A 128 18.04 7.24 -14.72
C GLY A 128 17.68 8.59 -14.10
N ALA A 129 18.46 9.63 -14.36
CA ALA A 129 18.22 10.98 -13.88
C ALA A 129 16.89 11.57 -14.39
N ASP A 130 16.57 11.37 -15.66
CA ASP A 130 15.28 11.82 -16.25
C ASP A 130 14.10 11.05 -15.66
N THR A 131 14.26 9.75 -15.39
CA THR A 131 13.23 8.91 -14.76
C THR A 131 12.97 9.35 -13.31
N VAL A 132 14.01 9.63 -12.53
CA VAL A 132 13.89 10.19 -11.16
C VAL A 132 13.11 11.50 -11.20
N ARG A 133 13.50 12.42 -12.07
CA ARG A 133 12.86 13.74 -12.20
C ARG A 133 11.37 13.61 -12.56
N SER A 134 11.06 12.83 -13.58
CA SER A 134 9.68 12.66 -14.07
C SER A 134 8.79 11.99 -13.03
N SER A 135 9.29 10.93 -12.39
CA SER A 135 8.57 10.21 -11.31
C SER A 135 8.33 11.11 -10.10
N SER A 136 9.32 11.91 -9.69
CA SER A 136 9.20 12.84 -8.56
C SER A 136 8.18 13.94 -8.84
N ILE A 137 8.18 14.49 -10.05
CA ILE A 137 7.19 15.50 -10.47
C ILE A 137 5.79 14.90 -10.48
N ALA A 138 5.62 13.72 -11.10
CA ALA A 138 4.32 13.04 -11.13
C ALA A 138 3.78 12.77 -9.73
N PHE A 139 4.64 12.29 -8.81
CA PHE A 139 4.28 12.02 -7.42
C PHE A 139 3.87 13.29 -6.69
N LEU A 140 4.65 14.36 -6.78
CA LEU A 140 4.36 15.65 -6.16
C LEU A 140 3.06 16.26 -6.69
N VAL A 141 2.87 16.29 -8.01
CA VAL A 141 1.66 16.83 -8.65
C VAL A 141 0.43 16.03 -8.21
N SER A 142 0.53 14.71 -8.15
CA SER A 142 -0.57 13.84 -7.70
C SER A 142 -0.95 14.11 -6.24
N ILE A 143 0.02 14.22 -5.33
CA ILE A 143 -0.24 14.56 -3.92
C ILE A 143 -0.93 15.93 -3.82
N LEU A 144 -0.42 16.94 -4.52
CA LEU A 144 -1.01 18.28 -4.50
C LEU A 144 -2.43 18.29 -5.07
N ALA A 145 -2.66 17.56 -6.16
CA ALA A 145 -3.99 17.43 -6.76
C ALA A 145 -4.98 16.73 -5.79
N ILE A 146 -4.55 15.68 -5.10
CA ILE A 146 -5.35 14.97 -4.10
C ILE A 146 -5.68 15.89 -2.92
N ILE A 147 -4.68 16.59 -2.37
CA ILE A 147 -4.89 17.52 -1.26
C ILE A 147 -5.86 18.63 -1.67
N ALA A 148 -5.68 19.21 -2.87
CA ALA A 148 -6.58 20.23 -3.39
C ALA A 148 -8.01 19.69 -3.56
N PHE A 149 -8.19 18.53 -4.19
CA PHE A 149 -9.49 17.90 -4.38
C PHE A 149 -10.21 17.66 -3.05
N VAL A 150 -9.54 17.05 -2.07
CA VAL A 150 -10.15 16.72 -0.78
C VAL A 150 -10.46 17.99 0.01
N SER A 151 -9.57 19.00 -0.02
CA SER A 151 -9.75 20.27 0.68
C SER A 151 -10.90 21.11 0.09
N LEU A 152 -11.14 21.04 -1.22
CA LEU A 152 -12.24 21.74 -1.88
C LEU A 152 -13.59 21.02 -1.68
N ARG A 153 -13.57 19.69 -1.52
CA ARG A 153 -14.78 18.87 -1.50
C ARG A 153 -15.31 18.59 -0.11
N TYR A 154 -14.44 18.56 0.90
CA TYR A 154 -14.75 18.14 2.26
C TYR A 154 -14.40 19.21 3.29
N GLU A 155 -14.97 19.06 4.48
CA GLU A 155 -14.63 19.91 5.63
C GLU A 155 -13.16 19.72 6.01
N PHE A 156 -12.52 20.76 6.51
CA PHE A 156 -11.10 20.79 6.88
C PHE A 156 -10.64 19.58 7.72
N LYS A 157 -11.44 19.17 8.71
CA LYS A 157 -11.11 18.02 9.57
C LYS A 157 -11.11 16.70 8.80
N MET A 158 -12.08 16.51 7.90
CA MET A 158 -12.14 15.36 7.03
C MET A 158 -10.95 15.32 6.07
N SER A 159 -10.62 16.46 5.49
CA SER A 159 -9.48 16.58 4.58
C SER A 159 -8.17 16.20 5.25
N ILE A 160 -7.89 16.72 6.44
CA ILE A 160 -6.66 16.39 7.18
C ILE A 160 -6.62 14.92 7.58
N THR A 161 -7.72 14.34 8.05
CA THR A 161 -7.73 12.91 8.44
C THR A 161 -7.59 11.98 7.24
N ALA A 162 -8.15 12.33 6.08
CA ALA A 162 -7.94 11.59 4.84
C ALA A 162 -6.47 11.65 4.38
N VAL A 163 -5.85 12.83 4.40
CA VAL A 163 -4.43 12.99 4.05
C VAL A 163 -3.53 12.25 5.06
N ALA A 164 -3.87 12.28 6.35
CA ALA A 164 -3.11 11.54 7.36
C ALA A 164 -3.16 10.02 7.13
N ALA A 165 -4.32 9.46 6.73
CA ALA A 165 -4.45 8.07 6.35
C ALA A 165 -3.64 7.74 5.07
N LEU A 166 -3.65 8.63 4.08
CA LEU A 166 -2.85 8.49 2.88
C LEU A 166 -1.35 8.46 3.16
N VAL A 167 -0.86 9.36 4.02
CA VAL A 167 0.56 9.39 4.45
C VAL A 167 0.91 8.12 5.22
N HIS A 168 0.01 7.64 6.09
CA HIS A 168 0.17 6.36 6.79
C HIS A 168 0.34 5.20 5.80
N ASP A 169 -0.51 5.10 4.78
CA ASP A 169 -0.45 4.02 3.79
C ASP A 169 0.86 4.05 3.00
N LEU A 170 1.23 5.22 2.48
CA LEU A 170 2.49 5.39 1.74
C LEU A 170 3.71 5.05 2.61
N LEU A 171 3.72 5.49 3.88
CA LEU A 171 4.82 5.20 4.79
C LEU A 171 4.98 3.71 5.05
N ILE A 172 3.87 2.98 5.24
CA ILE A 172 3.93 1.54 5.48
C ILE A 172 4.36 0.79 4.22
N ILE A 173 3.84 1.16 3.04
CA ILE A 173 4.27 0.53 1.78
C ILE A 173 5.78 0.71 1.57
N VAL A 174 6.28 1.93 1.70
CA VAL A 174 7.73 2.22 1.58
C VAL A 174 8.52 1.47 2.65
N GLY A 175 7.97 1.34 3.87
CA GLY A 175 8.55 0.52 4.94
C GLY A 175 8.66 -0.96 4.58
N VAL A 176 7.63 -1.53 3.95
CA VAL A 176 7.67 -2.92 3.46
C VAL A 176 8.77 -3.09 2.41
N TYR A 177 8.93 -2.15 1.48
CA TYR A 177 10.03 -2.15 0.51
C TYR A 177 11.40 -2.09 1.19
N ALA A 178 11.55 -1.28 2.24
CA ALA A 178 12.78 -1.23 3.03
C ALA A 178 13.07 -2.56 3.74
N TRP A 179 12.07 -3.25 4.27
CA TRP A 179 12.26 -4.54 4.94
C TRP A 179 12.51 -5.69 3.97
N THR A 180 11.79 -5.73 2.85
CA THR A 180 11.90 -6.81 1.85
C THR A 180 13.08 -6.63 0.92
N GLN A 181 13.65 -5.42 0.84
CA GLN A 181 14.73 -5.05 -0.09
C GLN A 181 14.36 -5.30 -1.56
N VAL A 182 13.05 -5.32 -1.87
CA VAL A 182 12.55 -5.32 -3.24
C VAL A 182 12.84 -3.96 -3.86
N PRO A 183 13.39 -3.90 -5.08
CA PRO A 183 13.72 -2.61 -5.69
C PRO A 183 12.49 -1.77 -5.99
N ILE A 184 12.63 -0.47 -5.78
CA ILE A 184 11.64 0.52 -6.22
C ILE A 184 11.94 0.84 -7.69
N THR A 185 11.02 0.48 -8.57
CA THR A 185 11.04 0.74 -10.01
C THR A 185 10.02 1.83 -10.38
N PRO A 186 10.03 2.39 -11.58
CA PRO A 186 8.97 3.29 -12.04
C PRO A 186 7.57 2.66 -11.98
N ASN A 187 7.47 1.34 -12.14
CA ASN A 187 6.21 0.62 -12.00
C ASN A 187 5.69 0.65 -10.56
N VAL A 188 6.58 0.59 -9.57
CA VAL A 188 6.23 0.76 -8.16
C VAL A 188 5.70 2.17 -7.90
N VAL A 189 6.33 3.20 -8.50
CA VAL A 189 5.82 4.58 -8.39
C VAL A 189 4.44 4.71 -9.03
N ALA A 190 4.23 4.12 -10.20
CA ALA A 190 2.90 4.10 -10.84
C ALA A 190 1.86 3.38 -9.96
N ALA A 191 2.24 2.27 -9.32
CA ALA A 191 1.39 1.58 -8.35
C ALA A 191 1.06 2.48 -7.14
N LEU A 192 2.03 3.18 -6.56
CA LEU A 192 1.81 4.11 -5.44
C LEU A 192 0.82 5.21 -5.82
N LEU A 193 0.95 5.79 -7.02
CA LEU A 193 0.00 6.79 -7.53
C LEU A 193 -1.42 6.22 -7.65
N THR A 194 -1.54 4.98 -8.09
CA THR A 194 -2.82 4.27 -8.23
C THR A 194 -3.43 3.97 -6.86
N ILE A 195 -2.63 3.46 -5.92
CA ILE A 195 -3.04 3.15 -4.54
C ILE A 195 -3.57 4.40 -3.84
N MET A 196 -2.91 5.56 -4.02
CA MET A 196 -3.40 6.82 -3.46
C MET A 196 -4.83 7.14 -3.89
N GLY A 197 -5.18 6.86 -5.14
CA GLY A 197 -6.53 7.04 -5.66
C GLY A 197 -7.54 6.06 -5.03
N PHE A 198 -7.21 4.79 -4.92
CA PHE A 198 -8.07 3.77 -4.32
C PHE A 198 -8.30 4.00 -2.83
N SER A 199 -7.24 4.19 -2.05
CA SER A 199 -7.31 4.45 -0.60
C SER A 199 -8.15 5.70 -0.30
N LEU A 200 -7.94 6.76 -1.09
CA LEU A 200 -8.73 7.98 -0.94
C LEU A 200 -10.20 7.74 -1.28
N TYR A 201 -10.51 6.94 -2.30
CA TYR A 201 -11.88 6.67 -2.70
C TYR A 201 -12.66 5.96 -1.59
N ASP A 202 -12.08 4.96 -0.93
CA ASP A 202 -12.72 4.27 0.20
C ASP A 202 -12.97 5.22 1.37
N THR A 203 -11.99 6.04 1.73
CA THR A 203 -12.12 7.07 2.77
C THR A 203 -13.23 8.08 2.43
N VAL A 204 -13.32 8.49 1.17
CA VAL A 204 -14.35 9.42 0.67
C VAL A 204 -15.75 8.83 0.76
N VAL A 205 -15.93 7.56 0.37
CA VAL A 205 -17.22 6.85 0.49
C VAL A 205 -17.66 6.78 1.94
N GLU A 206 -16.76 6.45 2.84
CA GLU A 206 -17.01 6.35 4.27
C GLU A 206 -17.38 7.71 4.87
N PHE A 207 -16.63 8.76 4.55
CA PHE A 207 -16.91 10.13 5.01
C PHE A 207 -18.24 10.68 4.48
N ASN A 208 -18.60 10.38 3.24
CA ASN A 208 -19.92 10.75 2.70
C ASN A 208 -21.04 10.09 3.51
N ARG A 209 -20.87 8.81 3.86
CA ARG A 209 -21.85 8.10 4.67
C ARG A 209 -21.96 8.65 6.08
N MET A 210 -20.82 8.98 6.70
CA MET A 210 -20.79 9.66 8.01
C MET A 210 -21.49 11.01 7.96
N ASN A 211 -21.28 11.82 6.94
CA ASN A 211 -21.94 13.11 6.75
C ASN A 211 -23.45 12.95 6.57
N GLU A 212 -23.87 11.97 5.77
CA GLU A 212 -25.30 11.68 5.56
C GLU A 212 -25.97 11.30 6.90
N ASN A 213 -25.35 10.37 7.64
CA ASN A 213 -25.87 9.91 8.92
C ASN A 213 -25.82 11.02 10.00
N ALA A 214 -24.78 11.86 9.99
CA ALA A 214 -24.68 13.00 10.92
C ALA A 214 -25.70 14.10 10.65
N ARG A 215 -26.18 14.26 9.40
CA ARG A 215 -27.27 15.19 9.05
C ARG A 215 -28.64 14.66 9.47
N ARG A 216 -28.83 13.33 9.40
CA ARG A 216 -30.10 12.66 9.77
C ARG A 216 -30.22 12.40 11.27
N GLY A 217 -29.10 12.16 11.94
CA GLY A 217 -29.02 11.83 13.37
C GLY A 217 -28.60 13.00 14.25
N GLY A 218 -28.04 12.71 15.38
CA GLY A 218 -27.63 13.68 16.39
C GLY A 218 -28.71 13.89 17.46
N ASP A 219 -29.16 15.12 17.67
CA ASP A 219 -30.15 15.40 18.73
C ASP A 219 -31.49 14.68 18.49
N ALA A 220 -31.89 14.45 17.24
CA ALA A 220 -33.13 13.77 16.88
C ALA A 220 -33.12 12.27 17.23
N ASP A 221 -31.97 11.60 17.00
CA ASP A 221 -31.81 10.14 17.23
C ASP A 221 -31.04 9.82 18.52
N HIS A 222 -30.70 10.81 19.33
CA HIS A 222 -29.89 10.67 20.56
C HIS A 222 -28.56 9.95 20.35
N ARG A 223 -28.00 10.00 19.13
CA ARG A 223 -26.74 9.33 18.79
C ARG A 223 -25.53 10.26 18.96
N THR A 224 -24.50 9.75 19.62
CA THR A 224 -23.20 10.43 19.69
C THR A 224 -22.47 10.34 18.35
N TYR A 225 -21.47 11.22 18.12
CA TYR A 225 -20.70 11.16 16.87
C TYR A 225 -19.93 9.84 16.72
N TYR A 226 -19.44 9.26 17.82
CA TYR A 226 -18.82 7.94 17.82
C TYR A 226 -19.78 6.83 17.32
N GLN A 227 -21.03 6.87 17.74
CA GLN A 227 -22.05 5.92 17.28
C GLN A 227 -22.37 6.11 15.80
N ILE A 228 -22.49 7.37 15.35
CA ILE A 228 -22.73 7.68 13.94
C ILE A 228 -21.60 7.14 13.07
N VAL A 229 -20.34 7.35 13.47
CA VAL A 229 -19.18 6.84 12.75
C VAL A 229 -19.18 5.32 12.73
N ASN A 230 -19.38 4.65 13.88
CA ASN A 230 -19.42 3.19 13.94
C ASN A 230 -20.53 2.61 13.06
N PHE A 231 -21.71 3.21 13.10
CA PHE A 231 -22.84 2.82 12.27
C PHE A 231 -22.53 2.99 10.78
N SER A 232 -21.93 4.13 10.41
CA SER A 232 -21.56 4.43 9.02
C SER A 232 -20.53 3.44 8.46
N ILE A 233 -19.53 3.07 9.26
CA ILE A 233 -18.55 2.03 8.89
C ILE A 233 -19.27 0.71 8.61
N ASN A 234 -20.14 0.25 9.53
CA ASN A 234 -20.88 -1.00 9.36
C ASN A 234 -21.79 -1.02 8.12
N GLU A 235 -22.30 0.14 7.69
CA GLU A 235 -23.12 0.24 6.46
C GLU A 235 -22.29 0.07 5.18
N VAL A 236 -21.02 0.49 5.18
CA VAL A 236 -20.19 0.49 3.97
C VAL A 236 -19.15 -0.64 3.93
N ILE A 237 -18.82 -1.25 5.08
CA ILE A 237 -17.70 -2.21 5.20
C ILE A 237 -17.84 -3.42 4.26
N VAL A 238 -19.05 -3.95 4.08
CA VAL A 238 -19.28 -5.08 3.16
C VAL A 238 -18.95 -4.68 1.73
N ARG A 239 -19.33 -3.46 1.32
CA ARG A 239 -19.01 -2.94 -0.01
C ARG A 239 -17.50 -2.79 -0.16
N THR A 240 -16.84 -2.18 0.82
CA THR A 240 -15.38 -1.97 0.80
C THR A 240 -14.63 -3.29 0.72
N ILE A 241 -14.98 -4.29 1.55
CA ILE A 241 -14.37 -5.63 1.49
C ILE A 241 -14.60 -6.30 0.13
N ASN A 242 -15.81 -6.24 -0.40
CA ASN A 242 -16.11 -6.84 -1.71
C ASN A 242 -15.31 -6.16 -2.83
N THR A 243 -15.20 -4.82 -2.82
CA THR A 243 -14.39 -4.08 -3.79
C THR A 243 -12.93 -4.51 -3.70
N THR A 244 -12.36 -4.54 -2.50
CA THR A 244 -10.98 -4.97 -2.26
C THR A 244 -10.75 -6.41 -2.73
N LEU A 245 -11.64 -7.35 -2.40
CA LEU A 245 -11.50 -8.74 -2.82
C LEU A 245 -11.56 -8.89 -4.35
N THR A 246 -12.49 -8.18 -5.01
CA THR A 246 -12.60 -8.23 -6.49
C THR A 246 -11.39 -7.59 -7.17
N THR A 247 -10.74 -6.59 -6.56
CA THR A 247 -9.52 -5.95 -7.07
C THR A 247 -8.28 -6.83 -6.80
N LEU A 248 -8.21 -7.48 -5.64
CA LEU A 248 -7.09 -8.35 -5.29
C LEU A 248 -6.97 -9.58 -6.21
N VAL A 249 -8.07 -10.13 -6.73
CA VAL A 249 -8.04 -11.31 -7.60
C VAL A 249 -7.20 -11.08 -8.87
N PRO A 250 -7.47 -10.07 -9.72
CA PRO A 250 -6.64 -9.83 -10.90
C PRO A 250 -5.22 -9.39 -10.56
N ILE A 251 -5.02 -8.63 -9.47
CA ILE A 251 -3.68 -8.22 -9.02
C ILE A 251 -2.86 -9.42 -8.57
N THR A 252 -3.49 -10.38 -7.87
CA THR A 252 -2.84 -11.65 -7.48
C THR A 252 -2.46 -12.48 -8.71
N ALA A 253 -3.36 -12.58 -9.69
CA ALA A 253 -3.04 -13.24 -10.94
C ALA A 253 -1.86 -12.56 -11.66
N MET A 254 -1.84 -11.24 -11.71
CA MET A 254 -0.74 -10.46 -12.28
C MET A 254 0.59 -10.69 -11.52
N TYR A 255 0.56 -10.83 -10.19
CA TYR A 255 1.75 -11.08 -9.38
C TYR A 255 2.38 -12.46 -9.68
N PHE A 256 1.56 -13.50 -9.89
CA PHE A 256 2.05 -14.86 -10.12
C PHE A 256 2.28 -15.20 -11.60
N LEU A 257 1.49 -14.64 -12.52
CA LEU A 257 1.50 -14.96 -13.95
C LEU A 257 2.09 -13.84 -14.80
N GLY A 258 2.22 -12.63 -14.29
CA GLY A 258 2.83 -11.50 -14.99
C GLY A 258 4.36 -11.59 -14.94
N GLY A 259 5.04 -11.26 -16.02
CA GLY A 259 6.50 -11.16 -16.03
C GLY A 259 7.05 -10.19 -14.97
N THR A 260 8.37 -10.09 -14.86
CA THR A 260 9.07 -9.30 -13.82
C THR A 260 8.53 -7.88 -13.65
N THR A 261 8.28 -7.19 -14.75
CA THR A 261 7.76 -5.80 -14.78
C THR A 261 6.38 -5.65 -14.14
N LEU A 262 5.45 -6.56 -14.46
CA LEU A 262 4.09 -6.54 -13.90
C LEU A 262 4.07 -7.02 -12.45
N ARG A 263 4.99 -7.89 -12.07
CA ARG A 263 5.13 -8.40 -10.71
C ARG A 263 5.50 -7.29 -9.71
N ASP A 264 6.40 -6.38 -10.08
CA ASP A 264 6.77 -5.24 -9.24
C ASP A 264 5.58 -4.33 -8.97
N PHE A 265 4.82 -4.00 -10.02
CA PHE A 265 3.57 -3.24 -9.90
C PHE A 265 2.56 -3.96 -9.01
N ALA A 266 2.33 -5.25 -9.27
CA ALA A 266 1.37 -6.05 -8.54
C ALA A 266 1.72 -6.21 -7.06
N PHE A 267 3.00 -6.36 -6.71
CA PHE A 267 3.47 -6.44 -5.33
C PHE A 267 3.10 -5.19 -4.53
N ALA A 268 3.37 -4.00 -5.08
CA ALA A 268 2.97 -2.75 -4.44
C ALA A 268 1.45 -2.65 -4.30
N MET A 269 0.71 -2.99 -5.36
CA MET A 269 -0.75 -2.94 -5.38
C MET A 269 -1.39 -3.91 -4.36
N LEU A 270 -0.88 -5.13 -4.20
CA LEU A 270 -1.37 -6.10 -3.20
C LEU A 270 -1.28 -5.53 -1.79
N ILE A 271 -0.13 -4.95 -1.44
CA ILE A 271 0.08 -4.35 -0.13
C ILE A 271 -0.80 -3.11 0.03
N GLY A 272 -0.80 -2.24 -0.97
CA GLY A 272 -1.47 -0.96 -0.92
C GLY A 272 -3.00 -1.07 -0.85
N GLU A 273 -3.60 -2.01 -1.57
CA GLU A 273 -5.05 -2.23 -1.56
C GLU A 273 -5.54 -2.71 -0.19
N VAL A 274 -4.80 -3.65 0.43
CA VAL A 274 -5.11 -4.12 1.80
C VAL A 274 -4.93 -3.00 2.82
N LEU A 275 -3.85 -2.22 2.72
CA LEU A 275 -3.57 -1.11 3.63
C LEU A 275 -4.57 0.03 3.47
N GLY A 276 -4.92 0.42 2.24
CA GLY A 276 -5.90 1.48 1.97
C GLY A 276 -7.28 1.16 2.52
N THR A 277 -7.70 -0.09 2.34
CA THR A 277 -8.94 -0.59 2.96
C THR A 277 -8.86 -0.53 4.48
N TYR A 278 -7.76 -1.03 5.08
CA TYR A 278 -7.57 -0.98 6.52
C TYR A 278 -7.55 0.45 7.06
N SER A 279 -6.80 1.35 6.43
CA SER A 279 -6.58 2.71 6.93
C SER A 279 -7.85 3.56 6.94
N SER A 280 -8.79 3.33 6.03
CA SER A 280 -10.05 4.06 5.98
C SER A 280 -10.85 3.89 7.27
N PHE A 281 -11.10 2.67 7.71
CA PHE A 281 -11.88 2.41 8.94
C PHE A 281 -11.03 2.38 10.22
N ALA A 282 -9.73 2.11 10.15
CA ALA A 282 -8.86 1.97 11.32
C ALA A 282 -8.09 3.24 11.67
N VAL A 283 -7.87 4.14 10.72
CA VAL A 283 -7.10 5.38 10.89
C VAL A 283 -7.95 6.61 10.63
N ALA A 284 -8.45 6.78 9.38
CA ALA A 284 -9.16 8.00 8.98
C ALA A 284 -10.41 8.24 9.84
N SER A 285 -11.25 7.23 9.97
CA SER A 285 -12.53 7.33 10.67
C SER A 285 -12.41 7.51 12.18
N PRO A 286 -11.55 6.78 12.91
CA PRO A 286 -11.31 7.04 14.31
C PRO A 286 -10.67 8.41 14.60
N LEU A 287 -9.70 8.85 13.78
CA LEU A 287 -9.11 10.18 13.92
C LEU A 287 -10.15 11.28 13.72
N LEU A 288 -10.98 11.15 12.70
CA LEU A 288 -12.09 12.09 12.47
C LEU A 288 -13.06 12.10 13.63
N ALA A 289 -13.46 10.93 14.13
CA ALA A 289 -14.38 10.81 15.26
C ALA A 289 -13.83 11.50 16.51
N MET A 290 -12.55 11.27 16.84
CA MET A 290 -11.88 11.90 17.98
C MET A 290 -11.78 13.42 17.83
N TRP A 291 -11.65 13.92 16.61
CA TRP A 291 -11.55 15.36 16.36
C TRP A 291 -12.92 16.05 16.34
N LYS A 292 -13.92 15.43 15.71
CA LYS A 292 -15.27 16.01 15.62
C LYS A 292 -16.03 15.99 16.94
N THR A 293 -15.83 15.00 17.81
CA THR A 293 -16.42 14.97 19.16
C THR A 293 -16.01 16.13 20.04
N ARG A 294 -14.90 16.82 19.74
CA ARG A 294 -14.48 18.05 20.45
C ARG A 294 -15.20 19.31 19.98
N GLU A 295 -16.03 19.25 18.93
CA GLU A 295 -16.84 20.40 18.51
C GLU A 295 -17.95 20.68 19.52
N PRO A 296 -18.31 21.96 19.76
CA PRO A 296 -19.30 22.34 20.77
C PRO A 296 -20.66 21.63 20.59
N LYS A 297 -21.07 21.39 19.34
CA LYS A 297 -22.30 20.66 19.01
C LYS A 297 -22.21 19.20 19.50
N TRP A 298 -21.19 18.48 19.08
CA TRP A 298 -21.03 17.06 19.37
C TRP A 298 -20.61 16.80 20.82
N ALA A 299 -19.81 17.69 21.41
CA ALA A 299 -19.42 17.62 22.83
C ALA A 299 -20.65 17.71 23.77
N LYS A 300 -21.65 18.53 23.43
CA LYS A 300 -22.91 18.61 24.20
C LYS A 300 -23.70 17.29 24.09
N ILE A 301 -23.79 16.74 22.89
CA ILE A 301 -24.48 15.46 22.64
C ILE A 301 -23.78 14.31 23.34
N GLU A 302 -22.44 14.27 23.28
CA GLU A 302 -21.63 13.27 23.98
C GLU A 302 -21.82 13.34 25.49
N LYS A 303 -21.84 14.56 26.06
CA LYS A 303 -22.09 14.73 27.51
C LYS A 303 -23.50 14.29 27.93
N LYS A 304 -24.49 14.48 27.04
CA LYS A 304 -25.90 14.14 27.32
C LYS A 304 -26.20 12.65 27.17
N TYR A 305 -25.63 12.01 26.16
CA TYR A 305 -25.97 10.65 25.75
C TYR A 305 -24.81 9.65 25.79
N GLY A 306 -23.57 10.10 25.99
CA GLY A 306 -22.37 9.24 25.96
C GLY A 306 -22.33 8.17 27.04
N ALA A 307 -22.96 8.41 28.19
CA ALA A 307 -23.05 7.45 29.29
C ALA A 307 -24.05 6.29 29.02
N THR A 308 -25.02 6.52 28.12
CA THR A 308 -26.05 5.52 27.78
C THR A 308 -25.60 4.50 26.73
N THR A 309 -24.38 4.67 26.18
CA THR A 309 -23.90 3.95 25.01
C THR A 309 -23.04 2.72 25.32
N ALA A 310 -22.95 2.30 26.57
CA ALA A 310 -22.30 1.05 26.96
C ALA A 310 -23.16 -0.19 26.71
N THR A 311 -24.42 -0.03 26.27
CA THR A 311 -25.32 -1.15 25.97
C THR A 311 -25.38 -1.37 24.46
N PRO A 312 -25.14 -2.59 23.96
CA PRO A 312 -25.40 -2.92 22.55
C PRO A 312 -26.88 -2.65 22.25
N VAL A 313 -27.17 -2.00 21.10
CA VAL A 313 -28.53 -1.90 20.57
C VAL A 313 -28.93 -3.28 20.06
N GLY A 314 -29.21 -4.17 21.01
CA GLY A 314 -29.87 -5.44 20.81
C GLY A 314 -31.16 -5.43 21.60
N ASP A 315 -32.24 -5.68 20.86
CA ASP A 315 -33.56 -6.02 21.40
C ASP A 315 -34.46 -4.89 21.93
N LYS A 316 -35.04 -4.12 21.01
CA LYS A 316 -36.33 -3.48 21.22
C LYS A 316 -37.37 -4.02 20.23
N THR A 317 -37.57 -5.35 20.21
CA THR A 317 -38.72 -5.97 19.53
C THR A 317 -39.22 -7.17 20.33
N ALA A 318 -39.49 -6.96 21.63
CA ALA A 318 -40.27 -7.91 22.41
C ALA A 318 -40.84 -7.25 23.64
N ASP A 319 -41.67 -6.21 23.44
CA ASP A 319 -42.70 -5.85 24.42
C ASP A 319 -43.71 -4.96 23.72
N GLY A 320 -44.86 -5.52 23.38
CA GLY A 320 -45.99 -4.78 22.78
C GLY A 320 -46.94 -5.66 22.01
N ALA A 321 -47.28 -6.82 22.58
CA ALA A 321 -48.44 -7.57 22.16
C ALA A 321 -49.10 -8.18 23.42
N GLU A 322 -49.93 -7.41 24.07
CA GLU A 322 -51.14 -7.81 24.75
C GLU A 322 -52.29 -6.88 24.36
#